data_f9dee4bb864eb5e42b41ea83fe6e6875
#
_entry.id   f9dee4bb864eb5e42b41ea83fe6e6875
#
_cell.length_a   1.000
_cell.length_b   1.000
_cell.length_c   1.000
_cell.angle_alpha   90.00
_cell.angle_beta   90.00
_cell.angle_gamma   90.00
#
_symmetry.space_group_name_H-M   'P 1'
#
loop_
_entity.id
_entity.type
_entity.pdbx_description
1 polymer ?
#
loop_
_entity_poly.entity_id
_entity_poly.type
_entity_poly.pdbx_seq_one_letter_code
_entity_poly.pdbx_strand_id
1 'polypeptide(L)'
;MPPETCPVCKQPADKFVEVVESKNPYAGTKTEKNLWEAFAGESQARNKYTYFASVAKKAGYEQIAALFLQTAENEKEHAKLWLKALGELGDTAENLLHAAEGENAEWTDMYARMAREADEEGFPELAEQFRGVLAIERAHEERYRALLSNVENKTVFNKADTVLWECRNCGHLVEGKDAPDVCPVCKHPQSFFEVRKENY
;
A
#
# COMPACT_ATOMS: atom_id res chain seq x y z
N MET A 1 -27.19 -21.85 5.82
CA MET A 1 -27.27 -21.46 7.24
C MET A 1 -26.59 -22.54 8.07
N PRO A 2 -25.77 -22.18 9.04
CA PRO A 2 -25.22 -23.18 9.97
C PRO A 2 -26.36 -23.86 10.75
N PRO A 3 -26.18 -25.10 11.19
CA PRO A 3 -27.17 -25.78 12.02
C PRO A 3 -27.35 -25.09 13.38
N GLU A 4 -28.52 -25.16 13.98
CA GLU A 4 -28.81 -24.55 15.30
C GLU A 4 -27.87 -25.05 16.41
N THR A 5 -27.39 -26.27 16.29
CA THR A 5 -26.40 -26.88 17.19
C THR A 5 -25.40 -27.71 16.45
N CYS A 6 -24.15 -27.73 16.92
CA CYS A 6 -23.09 -28.54 16.35
C CYS A 6 -23.43 -30.03 16.46
N PRO A 7 -23.44 -30.80 15.38
CA PRO A 7 -23.75 -32.23 15.44
C PRO A 7 -22.73 -33.06 16.23
N VAL A 8 -21.52 -32.55 16.40
CA VAL A 8 -20.41 -33.24 17.10
C VAL A 8 -20.34 -32.87 18.59
N CYS A 9 -20.18 -31.55 18.89
CA CYS A 9 -19.96 -31.11 20.27
C CYS A 9 -21.20 -30.52 20.96
N LYS A 10 -22.36 -30.47 20.25
CA LYS A 10 -23.66 -29.97 20.74
C LYS A 10 -23.69 -28.49 21.20
N GLN A 11 -22.67 -27.73 20.85
CA GLN A 11 -22.65 -26.29 21.12
C GLN A 11 -23.66 -25.53 20.25
N PRO A 12 -24.29 -24.45 20.77
CA PRO A 12 -25.30 -23.68 20.04
C PRO A 12 -24.65 -22.84 18.90
N ALA A 13 -25.51 -22.38 17.98
CA ALA A 13 -25.08 -21.68 16.76
C ALA A 13 -24.22 -20.42 17.00
N ASP A 14 -24.40 -19.74 18.12
CA ASP A 14 -23.63 -18.55 18.53
C ASP A 14 -22.15 -18.87 18.85
N LYS A 15 -21.79 -20.15 18.92
CA LYS A 15 -20.41 -20.64 19.07
C LYS A 15 -19.77 -21.06 17.76
N PHE A 16 -20.49 -20.99 16.63
CA PHE A 16 -19.88 -21.22 15.33
C PHE A 16 -19.11 -19.96 14.93
N VAL A 17 -17.82 -20.12 14.68
CA VAL A 17 -17.00 -19.11 14.03
C VAL A 17 -17.02 -19.39 12.55
N GLU A 18 -17.32 -18.40 11.73
CA GLU A 18 -17.19 -18.51 10.30
C GLU A 18 -15.72 -18.77 9.99
N VAL A 19 -15.42 -19.93 9.40
CA VAL A 19 -14.07 -20.22 8.92
C VAL A 19 -13.93 -19.46 7.61
N VAL A 20 -13.41 -18.26 7.66
CA VAL A 20 -12.91 -17.58 6.46
C VAL A 20 -11.71 -18.40 6.00
N GLU A 21 -11.82 -19.03 4.83
CA GLU A 21 -10.67 -19.72 4.23
C GLU A 21 -9.54 -18.70 4.12
N SER A 22 -8.43 -18.97 4.80
CA SER A 22 -7.24 -18.14 4.70
C SER A 22 -6.79 -18.08 3.24
N LYS A 23 -6.64 -16.89 2.68
CA LYS A 23 -6.07 -16.68 1.34
C LYS A 23 -4.64 -17.24 1.25
N ASN A 24 -4.00 -17.47 2.41
CA ASN A 24 -2.66 -18.03 2.55
C ASN A 24 -2.71 -19.52 2.87
N PRO A 25 -2.50 -20.41 1.89
CA PRO A 25 -2.50 -21.87 2.12
C PRO A 25 -1.29 -22.35 2.94
N TYR A 26 -0.30 -21.48 3.19
CA TYR A 26 0.93 -21.80 3.92
C TYR A 26 0.89 -21.38 5.39
N ALA A 27 -0.24 -20.84 5.86
CA ALA A 27 -0.38 -20.28 7.21
C ALA A 27 0.13 -21.24 8.30
N GLY A 28 1.00 -20.74 9.21
CA GLY A 28 1.60 -21.48 10.31
C GLY A 28 2.76 -22.42 9.93
N THR A 29 3.15 -22.49 8.65
CA THR A 29 4.23 -23.39 8.18
C THR A 29 5.61 -22.68 8.14
N LYS A 30 6.67 -23.49 7.98
CA LYS A 30 8.00 -22.94 7.67
C LYS A 30 8.03 -22.27 6.29
N THR A 31 7.21 -22.75 5.35
CA THR A 31 7.11 -22.17 4.01
C THR A 31 6.57 -20.74 4.07
N GLU A 32 5.58 -20.46 4.91
CA GLU A 32 5.12 -19.09 5.14
C GLU A 32 6.25 -18.17 5.61
N LYS A 33 7.03 -18.60 6.60
CA LYS A 33 8.20 -17.84 7.08
C LYS A 33 9.22 -17.59 5.96
N ASN A 34 9.49 -18.61 5.15
CA ASN A 34 10.41 -18.48 4.02
C ASN A 34 9.88 -17.51 2.96
N LEU A 35 8.57 -17.48 2.70
CA LEU A 35 7.94 -16.52 1.77
C LEU A 35 8.07 -15.08 2.28
N TRP A 36 7.85 -14.84 3.58
CA TRP A 36 8.08 -13.53 4.18
C TRP A 36 9.54 -13.09 4.14
N GLU A 37 10.47 -14.00 4.43
CA GLU A 37 11.91 -13.74 4.35
C GLU A 37 12.33 -13.42 2.90
N ALA A 38 11.85 -14.19 1.94
CA ALA A 38 12.10 -13.95 0.53
C ALA A 38 11.52 -12.59 0.08
N PHE A 39 10.26 -12.29 0.41
CA PHE A 39 9.64 -10.99 0.11
C PHE A 39 10.45 -9.82 0.69
N ALA A 40 10.88 -9.92 1.94
CA ALA A 40 11.71 -8.90 2.59
C ALA A 40 13.06 -8.75 1.90
N GLY A 41 13.73 -9.85 1.55
CA GLY A 41 15.02 -9.87 0.86
C GLY A 41 14.95 -9.17 -0.50
N GLU A 42 13.99 -9.56 -1.34
CA GLU A 42 13.81 -8.99 -2.68
C GLU A 42 13.40 -7.50 -2.62
N SER A 43 12.54 -7.13 -1.68
CA SER A 43 12.13 -5.74 -1.47
C SER A 43 13.32 -4.85 -1.08
N GLN A 44 14.20 -5.33 -0.20
CA GLN A 44 15.42 -4.63 0.17
C GLN A 44 16.41 -4.55 -1.01
N ALA A 45 16.60 -5.65 -1.76
CA ALA A 45 17.47 -5.69 -2.93
C ALA A 45 17.03 -4.67 -3.99
N ARG A 46 15.72 -4.64 -4.30
CA ARG A 46 15.13 -3.64 -5.20
C ARG A 46 15.50 -2.21 -4.83
N ASN A 47 15.30 -1.84 -3.56
CA ASN A 47 15.59 -0.48 -3.11
C ASN A 47 17.11 -0.19 -3.14
N LYS A 48 17.94 -1.10 -2.64
CA LYS A 48 19.39 -0.97 -2.64
C LYS A 48 19.94 -0.79 -4.05
N TYR A 49 19.48 -1.58 -5.03
CA TYR A 49 19.96 -1.48 -6.42
C TYR A 49 19.57 -0.17 -7.09
N THR A 50 18.40 0.39 -6.77
CA THR A 50 18.01 1.73 -7.21
C THR A 50 18.99 2.80 -6.68
N TYR A 51 19.40 2.70 -5.42
CA TYR A 51 20.38 3.62 -4.83
C TYR A 51 21.78 3.40 -5.41
N PHE A 52 22.19 2.15 -5.63
CA PHE A 52 23.49 1.83 -6.26
C PHE A 52 23.55 2.33 -7.70
N ALA A 53 22.46 2.23 -8.45
CA ALA A 53 22.36 2.81 -9.79
C ALA A 53 22.60 4.33 -9.78
N SER A 54 22.04 5.06 -8.81
CA SER A 54 22.27 6.49 -8.66
C SER A 54 23.74 6.83 -8.42
N VAL A 55 24.43 6.04 -7.59
CA VAL A 55 25.88 6.21 -7.34
C VAL A 55 26.69 5.93 -8.61
N ALA A 56 26.42 4.82 -9.30
CA ALA A 56 27.10 4.45 -10.54
C ALA A 56 26.93 5.53 -11.63
N LYS A 57 25.71 6.06 -11.77
CA LYS A 57 25.42 7.14 -12.72
C LYS A 57 26.23 8.42 -12.42
N LYS A 58 26.28 8.84 -11.15
CA LYS A 58 27.09 9.99 -10.73
C LYS A 58 28.59 9.80 -10.98
N ALA A 59 29.06 8.55 -10.95
CA ALA A 59 30.46 8.20 -11.25
C ALA A 59 30.75 8.02 -12.76
N GLY A 60 29.73 8.22 -13.63
CA GLY A 60 29.87 8.10 -15.09
C GLY A 60 29.76 6.67 -15.64
N TYR A 61 29.30 5.72 -14.83
CA TYR A 61 29.13 4.32 -15.23
C TYR A 61 27.71 4.02 -15.67
N GLU A 62 27.26 4.59 -16.79
CA GLU A 62 25.88 4.49 -17.29
C GLU A 62 25.42 3.04 -17.50
N GLN A 63 26.30 2.17 -18.05
CA GLN A 63 25.97 0.75 -18.25
C GLN A 63 25.74 0.03 -16.92
N ILE A 64 26.59 0.27 -15.92
CA ILE A 64 26.45 -0.33 -14.60
C ILE A 64 25.15 0.15 -13.93
N ALA A 65 24.85 1.46 -14.03
CA ALA A 65 23.61 2.03 -13.52
C ALA A 65 22.37 1.38 -14.18
N ALA A 66 22.39 1.20 -15.50
CA ALA A 66 21.31 0.55 -16.24
C ALA A 66 21.11 -0.91 -15.81
N LEU A 67 22.19 -1.67 -15.59
CA LEU A 67 22.11 -3.06 -15.11
C LEU A 67 21.54 -3.15 -13.68
N PHE A 68 21.93 -2.24 -12.77
CA PHE A 68 21.31 -2.17 -11.44
C PHE A 68 19.82 -1.88 -11.52
N LEU A 69 19.38 -0.94 -12.35
CA LEU A 69 17.95 -0.64 -12.52
C LEU A 69 17.17 -1.81 -13.11
N GLN A 70 17.75 -2.50 -14.11
CA GLN A 70 17.14 -3.69 -14.69
C GLN A 70 16.96 -4.79 -13.63
N THR A 71 18.01 -5.05 -12.84
CA THR A 71 17.95 -6.04 -11.76
C THR A 71 16.91 -5.62 -10.71
N ALA A 72 16.88 -4.33 -10.31
CA ALA A 72 15.87 -3.83 -9.38
C ALA A 72 14.42 -4.10 -9.84
N GLU A 73 14.14 -3.99 -11.15
CA GLU A 73 12.83 -4.36 -11.70
C GLU A 73 12.56 -5.88 -11.66
N ASN A 74 13.61 -6.71 -11.83
CA ASN A 74 13.48 -8.17 -11.65
C ASN A 74 13.13 -8.52 -10.20
N GLU A 75 13.84 -7.93 -9.22
CA GLU A 75 13.58 -8.17 -7.78
C GLU A 75 12.19 -7.72 -7.36
N LYS A 76 11.67 -6.65 -7.96
CA LYS A 76 10.26 -6.24 -7.76
C LYS A 76 9.28 -7.34 -8.19
N GLU A 77 9.50 -7.98 -9.32
CA GLU A 77 8.63 -9.07 -9.78
C GLU A 77 8.80 -10.34 -8.93
N HIS A 78 10.01 -10.65 -8.43
CA HIS A 78 10.23 -11.73 -7.46
C HIS A 78 9.45 -11.46 -6.15
N ALA A 79 9.60 -10.28 -5.56
CA ALA A 79 8.86 -9.87 -4.36
C ALA A 79 7.33 -10.03 -4.56
N LYS A 80 6.81 -9.62 -5.72
CA LYS A 80 5.39 -9.74 -6.06
C LYS A 80 4.91 -11.20 -6.13
N LEU A 81 5.77 -12.15 -6.56
CA LEU A 81 5.43 -13.58 -6.54
C LEU A 81 5.17 -14.06 -5.11
N TRP A 82 6.04 -13.69 -4.18
CA TRP A 82 5.96 -14.09 -2.78
C TRP A 82 4.78 -13.43 -2.07
N LEU A 83 4.54 -12.14 -2.33
CA LEU A 83 3.39 -11.42 -1.77
C LEU A 83 2.05 -12.03 -2.23
N LYS A 84 1.97 -12.43 -3.52
CA LYS A 84 0.80 -13.14 -4.05
C LYS A 84 0.61 -14.51 -3.41
N ALA A 85 1.69 -15.28 -3.23
CA ALA A 85 1.64 -16.60 -2.60
C ALA A 85 1.15 -16.51 -1.14
N LEU A 86 1.52 -15.45 -0.43
CA LEU A 86 1.05 -15.14 0.92
C LEU A 86 -0.42 -14.72 0.99
N GLY A 87 -1.05 -14.38 -0.15
CA GLY A 87 -2.42 -13.87 -0.18
C GLY A 87 -2.55 -12.39 0.21
N GLU A 88 -1.44 -11.67 0.30
CA GLU A 88 -1.36 -10.27 0.76
C GLU A 88 -1.61 -9.24 -0.35
N LEU A 89 -1.74 -9.68 -1.61
CA LEU A 89 -2.09 -8.83 -2.74
C LEU A 89 -3.57 -9.04 -3.08
N GLY A 90 -4.40 -8.20 -2.54
CA GLY A 90 -5.86 -8.23 -2.69
C GLY A 90 -6.39 -7.29 -3.77
N ASP A 91 -7.69 -6.98 -3.69
CA ASP A 91 -8.30 -5.93 -4.48
C ASP A 91 -7.91 -4.53 -3.99
N THR A 92 -8.44 -3.48 -4.62
CA THR A 92 -8.08 -2.09 -4.28
C THR A 92 -8.44 -1.73 -2.84
N ALA A 93 -9.61 -2.15 -2.34
CA ALA A 93 -10.04 -1.84 -0.98
C ALA A 93 -9.21 -2.60 0.05
N GLU A 94 -8.96 -3.89 -0.17
CA GLU A 94 -8.08 -4.72 0.66
C GLU A 94 -6.66 -4.15 0.74
N ASN A 95 -6.08 -3.77 -0.41
CA ASN A 95 -4.74 -3.19 -0.45
C ASN A 95 -4.66 -1.82 0.25
N LEU A 96 -5.71 -0.98 0.15
CA LEU A 96 -5.77 0.27 0.89
C LEU A 96 -5.88 0.05 2.40
N LEU A 97 -6.63 -0.96 2.83
CA LEU A 97 -6.71 -1.33 4.24
C LEU A 97 -5.35 -1.82 4.75
N HIS A 98 -4.71 -2.78 4.06
CA HIS A 98 -3.39 -3.29 4.43
C HIS A 98 -2.34 -2.17 4.50
N ALA A 99 -2.35 -1.23 3.54
CA ALA A 99 -1.47 -0.08 3.57
C ALA A 99 -1.73 0.78 4.82
N ALA A 100 -3.00 1.13 5.11
CA ALA A 100 -3.34 1.93 6.28
C ALA A 100 -2.95 1.26 7.60
N GLU A 101 -3.12 -0.06 7.71
CA GLU A 101 -2.73 -0.84 8.90
C GLU A 101 -1.20 -0.91 9.06
N GLY A 102 -0.47 -1.06 7.95
CA GLY A 102 0.99 -1.00 7.95
C GLY A 102 1.50 0.35 8.46
N GLU A 103 1.06 1.45 7.85
CA GLU A 103 1.44 2.81 8.28
C GLU A 103 1.05 3.07 9.75
N ASN A 104 -0.13 2.58 10.18
CA ASN A 104 -0.54 2.68 11.58
C ASN A 104 0.45 2.00 12.52
N ALA A 105 0.87 0.77 12.22
CA ALA A 105 1.86 0.05 13.03
C ALA A 105 3.23 0.77 13.04
N GLU A 106 3.61 1.38 11.92
CA GLU A 106 4.86 2.12 11.81
C GLU A 106 4.88 3.36 12.72
N TRP A 107 3.84 4.19 12.70
CA TRP A 107 3.88 5.41 13.49
C TRP A 107 3.46 5.22 14.96
N THR A 108 2.59 4.25 15.29
CA THR A 108 2.13 4.04 16.67
C THR A 108 3.14 3.25 17.52
N ASP A 109 3.90 2.33 16.91
CA ASP A 109 4.83 1.45 17.63
C ASP A 109 6.27 1.55 17.11
N MET A 110 6.51 1.22 15.84
CA MET A 110 7.85 1.00 15.31
C MET A 110 8.74 2.25 15.43
N TYR A 111 8.36 3.36 14.80
CA TYR A 111 9.16 4.60 14.83
C TYR A 111 9.15 5.28 16.19
N ALA A 112 8.05 5.17 16.96
CA ALA A 112 8.00 5.69 18.33
C ALA A 112 9.01 4.98 19.25
N ARG A 113 9.12 3.66 19.11
CA ARG A 113 10.11 2.85 19.83
C ARG A 113 11.53 3.15 19.36
N MET A 114 11.77 3.18 18.04
CA MET A 114 13.09 3.45 17.46
C MET A 114 13.62 4.84 17.86
N ALA A 115 12.76 5.88 17.88
CA ALA A 115 13.17 7.21 18.31
C ALA A 115 13.60 7.23 19.77
N ARG A 116 12.86 6.57 20.66
CA ARG A 116 13.21 6.47 22.08
C ARG A 116 14.52 5.70 22.30
N GLU A 117 14.68 4.55 21.64
CA GLU A 117 15.89 3.73 21.73
C GLU A 117 17.12 4.51 21.22
N ALA A 118 16.98 5.28 20.12
CA ALA A 118 18.07 6.12 19.61
C ALA A 118 18.45 7.26 20.57
N ASP A 119 17.51 7.87 21.27
CA ASP A 119 17.80 8.86 22.33
C ASP A 119 18.54 8.22 23.50
N GLU A 120 18.10 7.03 23.96
CA GLU A 120 18.71 6.28 25.06
C GLU A 120 20.15 5.84 24.74
N GLU A 121 20.43 5.53 23.47
CA GLU A 121 21.76 5.14 22.97
C GLU A 121 22.66 6.35 22.62
N GLY A 122 22.15 7.59 22.73
CA GLY A 122 22.92 8.82 22.49
C GLY A 122 23.00 9.23 21.02
N PHE A 123 22.00 8.89 20.19
CA PHE A 123 21.86 9.29 18.78
C PHE A 123 20.68 10.26 18.55
N PRO A 124 20.71 11.46 19.16
CA PRO A 124 19.56 12.38 19.13
C PRO A 124 19.18 12.86 17.72
N GLU A 125 20.16 13.01 16.82
CA GLU A 125 19.87 13.40 15.43
C GLU A 125 19.07 12.33 14.68
N LEU A 126 19.38 11.06 14.90
CA LEU A 126 18.65 9.93 14.33
C LEU A 126 17.27 9.79 14.98
N ALA A 127 17.18 9.98 16.28
CA ALA A 127 15.90 10.00 16.99
C ALA A 127 14.95 11.08 16.42
N GLU A 128 15.47 12.26 16.09
CA GLU A 128 14.69 13.32 15.45
C GLU A 128 14.23 12.92 14.04
N GLN A 129 15.08 12.25 13.26
CA GLN A 129 14.70 11.71 11.95
C GLN A 129 13.59 10.67 12.08
N PHE A 130 13.66 9.73 13.04
CA PHE A 130 12.60 8.77 13.31
C PHE A 130 11.27 9.45 13.66
N ARG A 131 11.30 10.50 14.52
CA ARG A 131 10.10 11.31 14.83
C ARG A 131 9.54 12.04 13.60
N GLY A 132 10.41 12.52 12.72
CA GLY A 132 10.01 13.14 11.46
C GLY A 132 9.29 12.15 10.54
N VAL A 133 9.84 10.94 10.37
CA VAL A 133 9.21 9.88 9.56
C VAL A 133 7.89 9.43 10.20
N LEU A 134 7.84 9.22 11.52
CA LEU A 134 6.60 8.90 12.23
C LEU A 134 5.44 9.84 11.88
N ALA A 135 5.70 11.15 11.81
CA ALA A 135 4.68 12.13 11.45
C ALA A 135 4.22 12.00 9.99
N ILE A 136 5.12 11.55 9.10
CA ILE A 136 4.81 11.29 7.69
C ILE A 136 3.93 10.04 7.57
N GLU A 137 4.27 8.93 8.26
CA GLU A 137 3.53 7.68 8.18
C GLU A 137 2.10 7.83 8.75
N ARG A 138 1.92 8.66 9.76
CA ARG A 138 0.58 9.05 10.20
C ARG A 138 -0.24 9.73 9.10
N ALA A 139 0.37 10.65 8.34
CA ALA A 139 -0.32 11.31 7.23
C ALA A 139 -0.60 10.35 6.06
N HIS A 140 0.25 9.34 5.85
CA HIS A 140 0.00 8.26 4.90
C HIS A 140 -1.20 7.41 5.31
N GLU A 141 -1.29 6.99 6.57
CA GLU A 141 -2.45 6.27 7.09
C GLU A 141 -3.75 7.05 6.88
N GLU A 142 -3.78 8.33 7.30
CA GLU A 142 -4.96 9.19 7.14
C GLU A 142 -5.40 9.25 5.66
N ARG A 143 -4.44 9.36 4.74
CA ARG A 143 -4.67 9.34 3.29
C ARG A 143 -5.26 8.01 2.81
N TYR A 144 -4.67 6.87 3.19
CA TYR A 144 -5.15 5.56 2.76
C TYR A 144 -6.54 5.25 3.31
N ARG A 145 -6.84 5.63 4.55
CA ARG A 145 -8.20 5.50 5.12
C ARG A 145 -9.22 6.37 4.39
N ALA A 146 -8.87 7.59 4.01
CA ALA A 146 -9.74 8.46 3.22
C ALA A 146 -10.01 7.88 1.82
N LEU A 147 -8.98 7.31 1.17
CA LEU A 147 -9.13 6.64 -0.12
C LEU A 147 -9.97 5.38 -0.02
N LEU A 148 -9.77 4.56 1.02
CA LEU A 148 -10.59 3.39 1.31
C LEU A 148 -12.05 3.77 1.46
N SER A 149 -12.34 4.77 2.29
CA SER A 149 -13.70 5.29 2.47
C SER A 149 -14.33 5.74 1.13
N ASN A 150 -13.55 6.39 0.25
CA ASN A 150 -14.05 6.76 -1.07
C ASN A 150 -14.40 5.55 -1.96
N VAL A 151 -13.61 4.47 -1.89
CA VAL A 151 -13.87 3.23 -2.65
C VAL A 151 -15.13 2.54 -2.11
N GLU A 152 -15.22 2.33 -0.80
CA GLU A 152 -16.35 1.66 -0.14
C GLU A 152 -17.67 2.40 -0.34
N ASN A 153 -17.65 3.74 -0.24
CA ASN A 153 -18.83 4.59 -0.42
C ASN A 153 -19.11 4.96 -1.88
N LYS A 154 -18.30 4.46 -2.83
CA LYS A 154 -18.41 4.77 -4.28
C LYS A 154 -18.31 6.26 -4.59
N THR A 155 -17.53 6.99 -3.80
CA THR A 155 -17.35 8.44 -3.93
C THR A 155 -16.05 8.84 -4.62
N VAL A 156 -15.36 7.90 -5.27
CA VAL A 156 -14.15 8.19 -6.05
C VAL A 156 -14.48 9.14 -7.20
N PHE A 157 -15.54 8.83 -7.97
CA PHE A 157 -15.99 9.59 -9.15
C PHE A 157 -17.30 10.33 -8.92
N ASN A 158 -17.82 10.35 -7.69
CA ASN A 158 -19.02 11.07 -7.26
C ASN A 158 -18.70 11.85 -5.98
N LYS A 159 -19.15 13.11 -5.88
CA LYS A 159 -18.99 13.95 -4.70
C LYS A 159 -20.34 14.51 -4.24
N ALA A 160 -20.47 14.77 -2.94
CA ALA A 160 -21.68 15.37 -2.39
C ALA A 160 -21.95 16.75 -2.97
N ASP A 161 -20.89 17.53 -3.20
CA ASP A 161 -20.95 18.86 -3.77
C ASP A 161 -20.37 18.90 -5.20
N THR A 162 -20.70 19.96 -5.93
CA THR A 162 -20.08 20.25 -7.22
C THR A 162 -18.59 20.53 -7.02
N VAL A 163 -17.75 19.81 -7.75
CA VAL A 163 -16.29 19.96 -7.76
C VAL A 163 -15.81 20.15 -9.19
N LEU A 164 -14.57 20.60 -9.33
CA LEU A 164 -13.92 20.70 -10.64
C LEU A 164 -13.15 19.40 -10.90
N TRP A 165 -13.61 18.63 -11.87
CA TRP A 165 -12.94 17.42 -12.35
C TRP A 165 -11.92 17.75 -13.42
N GLU A 166 -10.78 17.09 -13.38
CA GLU A 166 -9.71 17.22 -14.37
C GLU A 166 -9.40 15.86 -14.99
N CYS A 167 -9.35 15.81 -16.32
CA CYS A 167 -8.91 14.62 -17.05
C CYS A 167 -7.36 14.54 -17.02
N ARG A 168 -6.80 13.57 -16.36
CA ARG A 168 -5.36 13.35 -16.20
C ARG A 168 -4.60 13.13 -17.52
N ASN A 169 -5.31 12.79 -18.60
CA ASN A 169 -4.69 12.58 -19.91
C ASN A 169 -4.55 13.88 -20.70
N CYS A 170 -5.57 14.73 -20.73
CA CYS A 170 -5.58 15.90 -21.61
C CYS A 170 -5.82 17.25 -20.92
N GLY A 171 -6.01 17.26 -19.59
CA GLY A 171 -6.24 18.48 -18.83
C GLY A 171 -7.64 19.08 -19.00
N HIS A 172 -8.60 18.38 -19.65
CA HIS A 172 -9.97 18.88 -19.77
C HIS A 172 -10.62 19.04 -18.41
N LEU A 173 -11.20 20.20 -18.17
CA LEU A 173 -11.87 20.56 -16.93
C LEU A 173 -13.38 20.55 -17.11
N VAL A 174 -14.10 20.03 -16.12
CA VAL A 174 -15.56 20.02 -16.08
C VAL A 174 -16.07 20.12 -14.65
N GLU A 175 -17.06 20.97 -14.41
CA GLU A 175 -17.74 21.09 -13.13
C GLU A 175 -18.88 20.08 -13.02
N GLY A 176 -19.03 19.46 -11.86
CA GLY A 176 -20.12 18.52 -11.59
C GLY A 176 -19.94 17.77 -10.27
N LYS A 177 -21.01 17.10 -9.85
CA LYS A 177 -20.92 16.14 -8.74
C LYS A 177 -20.28 14.83 -9.17
N ASP A 178 -20.55 14.43 -10.41
CA ASP A 178 -20.05 13.21 -11.02
C ASP A 178 -18.96 13.52 -12.04
N ALA A 179 -17.90 12.73 -12.03
CA ALA A 179 -16.94 12.72 -13.12
C ALA A 179 -17.60 12.14 -14.39
N PRO A 180 -17.35 12.71 -15.58
CA PRO A 180 -17.89 12.18 -16.83
C PRO A 180 -17.49 10.73 -17.07
N ASP A 181 -18.39 9.88 -17.58
CA ASP A 181 -18.09 8.49 -17.95
C ASP A 181 -16.97 8.40 -19.00
N VAL A 182 -16.94 9.39 -19.91
CA VAL A 182 -15.95 9.50 -21.00
C VAL A 182 -15.56 10.96 -21.18
N CYS A 183 -14.27 11.23 -21.26
CA CYS A 183 -13.78 12.57 -21.54
C CYS A 183 -14.24 13.03 -22.94
N PRO A 184 -14.96 14.16 -23.05
CA PRO A 184 -15.49 14.63 -24.34
C PRO A 184 -14.39 15.02 -25.33
N VAL A 185 -13.19 15.35 -24.85
CA VAL A 185 -12.06 15.80 -25.66
C VAL A 185 -11.21 14.62 -26.15
N CYS A 186 -10.67 13.80 -25.24
CA CYS A 186 -9.70 12.76 -25.59
C CYS A 186 -10.24 11.33 -25.56
N LYS A 187 -11.53 11.16 -25.23
CA LYS A 187 -12.24 9.87 -25.20
C LYS A 187 -11.71 8.85 -24.20
N HIS A 188 -10.88 9.26 -23.24
CA HIS A 188 -10.48 8.39 -22.12
C HIS A 188 -11.65 8.16 -21.17
N PRO A 189 -11.73 6.98 -20.53
CA PRO A 189 -12.82 6.64 -19.61
C PRO A 189 -12.76 7.45 -18.30
N GLN A 190 -13.84 7.37 -17.52
CA GLN A 190 -14.00 8.03 -16.22
C GLN A 190 -12.81 7.84 -15.27
N SER A 191 -12.14 6.68 -15.33
CA SER A 191 -10.95 6.37 -14.53
C SER A 191 -9.78 7.34 -14.72
N PHE A 192 -9.81 8.17 -15.74
CA PHE A 192 -8.82 9.23 -15.96
C PHE A 192 -9.18 10.57 -15.32
N PHE A 193 -10.34 10.69 -14.68
CA PHE A 193 -10.72 11.92 -13.99
C PHE A 193 -10.27 11.88 -12.51
N GLU A 194 -9.83 13.03 -12.03
CA GLU A 194 -9.61 13.30 -10.61
C GLU A 194 -10.18 14.67 -10.25
N VAL A 195 -10.44 14.89 -8.96
CA VAL A 195 -10.76 16.23 -8.47
C VAL A 195 -9.50 17.10 -8.63
N ARG A 196 -9.64 18.22 -9.32
CA ARG A 196 -8.53 19.15 -9.59
C ARG A 196 -7.88 19.60 -8.28
N LYS A 197 -6.56 19.58 -8.26
CA LYS A 197 -5.74 20.10 -7.17
C LYS A 197 -5.09 21.41 -7.60
N GLU A 198 -5.25 22.44 -6.79
CA GLU A 198 -4.55 23.71 -6.96
C GLU A 198 -3.59 23.85 -5.76
N ASN A 199 -2.33 23.58 -5.99
CA ASN A 199 -1.28 23.56 -4.96
C ASN A 199 -0.07 24.43 -5.32
N TYR A 200 -0.29 25.47 -6.12
CA TYR A 200 0.69 26.45 -6.58
C TYR A 200 0.32 27.86 -6.13
#